data_2c839ea0d318d94cc8406861b559bad2
#
_entry.id   2c839ea0d318d94cc8406861b559bad2
#
_cell.length_a   1.000
_cell.length_b   1.000
_cell.length_c   1.000
_cell.angle_alpha   90.00
_cell.angle_beta   90.00
_cell.angle_gamma   90.00
#
_symmetry.space_group_name_H-M   'P 1'
#
loop_
_entity.id
_entity.type
_entity.pdbx_description
1 polymer ?
#
loop_
_entity_poly.entity_id
_entity_poly.type
_entity_poly.pdbx_seq_one_letter_code
_entity_poly.pdbx_strand_id
1 'polypeptide(L)'
;MDMMSRVKVEEPRQPGKVKFPLLPTLFGIVIAWICGYNSAVHVAEFLNAKKRYLNSLMPSYPVVDISNDTVLRLLKIIKFENLEEFLFELCERLACFEERRHLALDGQTDRAMVYDTVEENQKNSKDRRLYNRVYYVTLFDSTNGVTMGMEEVNDKENENKACERLLDLMTLRGCVVTADALNTRRAIAKKIIEQEGDYCLAVKENNKALAKHIRAEFLQRDLTSDPIVQSFETDIELAHGRIEKRTVHALPAALLKKAGLKEWAYDAETIFMAVTESSQKKYNCEQESEIRFYISSLVFEEGIAKAGYRAIRDHWGIENKLHYVMDVDFGQDHMQMKSREYAKNRIFLNRIAHNALVLARPYHSKGSQPISISLLMTRMKLTPDYAVEALSLLLRNKRIDLDKA
;
A
#
# COMPACT_ATOMS: atom_id res chain seq x y z
N MET A 1 10.13 -27.66 -8.57
CA MET A 1 10.93 -26.50 -8.21
C MET A 1 10.48 -26.05 -6.83
N ASP A 2 11.34 -26.11 -5.86
CA ASP A 2 10.97 -25.87 -4.45
C ASP A 2 10.63 -24.37 -4.26
N MET A 3 9.34 -24.05 -4.26
CA MET A 3 8.84 -22.68 -4.03
C MET A 3 9.26 -22.16 -2.64
N MET A 4 9.48 -23.06 -1.70
CA MET A 4 9.76 -22.74 -0.30
C MET A 4 11.24 -22.46 -0.02
N SER A 5 12.16 -22.88 -0.88
CA SER A 5 13.61 -22.73 -0.65
C SER A 5 14.08 -21.28 -0.53
N ARG A 6 13.25 -20.33 -0.98
CA ARG A 6 13.55 -18.90 -1.00
C ARG A 6 12.96 -18.12 0.17
N VAL A 7 12.15 -18.78 0.99
CA VAL A 7 11.47 -18.14 2.13
C VAL A 7 12.12 -18.62 3.41
N LYS A 8 12.75 -17.72 4.13
CA LYS A 8 13.40 -18.00 5.41
C LYS A 8 12.46 -17.63 6.55
N VAL A 9 11.56 -18.54 6.92
CA VAL A 9 10.76 -18.40 8.14
C VAL A 9 11.24 -19.43 9.14
N GLU A 10 11.78 -18.97 10.25
CA GLU A 10 12.25 -19.84 11.32
C GLU A 10 11.09 -20.58 11.98
N GLU A 11 11.27 -21.88 12.21
CA GLU A 11 10.35 -22.70 13.00
C GLU A 11 10.70 -22.57 14.50
N PRO A 12 9.93 -21.78 15.30
CA PRO A 12 10.29 -21.50 16.68
C PRO A 12 9.96 -22.65 17.64
N ARG A 13 9.27 -23.69 17.18
CA ARG A 13 8.84 -24.83 17.99
C ARG A 13 9.87 -25.93 18.00
N GLN A 14 9.91 -26.70 19.12
CA GLN A 14 10.79 -27.84 19.24
C GLN A 14 10.48 -28.92 18.18
N PRO A 15 11.47 -29.47 17.46
CA PRO A 15 11.26 -30.39 16.34
C PRO A 15 10.29 -31.55 16.63
N GLY A 16 10.39 -32.20 17.80
CA GLY A 16 9.52 -33.32 18.18
C GLY A 16 8.05 -32.95 18.48
N LYS A 17 7.72 -31.67 18.53
CA LYS A 17 6.34 -31.16 18.81
C LYS A 17 5.67 -30.54 17.59
N VAL A 18 6.32 -30.57 16.42
CA VAL A 18 5.83 -29.94 15.19
C VAL A 18 5.01 -30.95 14.39
N LYS A 19 3.68 -30.91 14.56
CA LYS A 19 2.75 -31.70 13.73
C LYS A 19 2.49 -31.03 12.37
N PHE A 20 2.45 -29.70 12.36
CA PHE A 20 2.25 -28.88 11.16
C PHE A 20 3.45 -27.96 10.99
N PRO A 21 4.41 -28.27 10.09
CA PRO A 21 5.56 -27.43 9.82
C PRO A 21 5.11 -26.03 9.40
N LEU A 22 5.77 -24.99 9.93
CA LEU A 22 5.32 -23.60 9.81
C LEU A 22 5.24 -23.16 8.36
N LEU A 23 6.34 -23.26 7.63
CA LEU A 23 6.46 -22.73 6.28
C LEU A 23 5.45 -23.35 5.28
N PRO A 24 5.36 -24.70 5.10
CA PRO A 24 4.37 -25.26 4.17
C PRO A 24 2.93 -24.99 4.60
N THR A 25 2.66 -24.89 5.91
CA THR A 25 1.31 -24.55 6.38
C THR A 25 0.96 -23.10 6.09
N LEU A 26 1.91 -22.17 6.21
CA LEU A 26 1.73 -20.76 5.82
C LEU A 26 1.42 -20.62 4.31
N PHE A 27 2.13 -21.37 3.47
CA PHE A 27 1.83 -21.40 2.04
C PHE A 27 0.38 -21.84 1.79
N GLY A 28 -0.07 -22.91 2.45
CA GLY A 28 -1.46 -23.35 2.38
C GLY A 28 -2.46 -22.29 2.83
N ILE A 29 -2.15 -21.56 3.92
CA ILE A 29 -2.98 -20.46 4.43
C ILE A 29 -3.04 -19.30 3.41
N VAL A 30 -1.92 -18.89 2.83
CA VAL A 30 -1.87 -17.83 1.81
C VAL A 30 -2.65 -18.24 0.56
N ILE A 31 -2.52 -19.50 0.10
CA ILE A 31 -3.31 -20.03 -1.02
C ILE A 31 -4.81 -19.97 -0.68
N ALA A 32 -5.21 -20.32 0.54
CA ALA A 32 -6.61 -20.20 0.96
C ALA A 32 -7.10 -18.75 0.92
N TRP A 33 -6.29 -17.78 1.34
CA TRP A 33 -6.64 -16.36 1.25
C TRP A 33 -6.73 -15.85 -0.19
N ILE A 34 -5.81 -16.24 -1.06
CA ILE A 34 -5.88 -15.95 -2.50
C ILE A 34 -7.20 -16.49 -3.08
N CYS A 35 -7.69 -17.64 -2.58
CA CYS A 35 -9.00 -18.19 -2.92
C CYS A 35 -10.19 -17.51 -2.21
N GLY A 36 -9.98 -16.46 -1.41
CA GLY A 36 -11.05 -15.74 -0.72
C GLY A 36 -11.57 -16.37 0.59
N TYR A 37 -10.85 -17.34 1.15
CA TYR A 37 -11.17 -17.90 2.47
C TYR A 37 -10.51 -17.07 3.57
N ASN A 38 -11.22 -16.16 4.19
CA ASN A 38 -10.68 -15.13 5.08
C ASN A 38 -10.88 -15.38 6.59
N SER A 39 -11.59 -16.41 7.02
CA SER A 39 -11.71 -16.79 8.45
C SER A 39 -10.86 -18.03 8.76
N ALA A 40 -10.37 -18.16 10.00
CA ALA A 40 -9.57 -19.32 10.42
C ALA A 40 -10.34 -20.64 10.28
N VAL A 41 -11.66 -20.62 10.43
CA VAL A 41 -12.54 -21.78 10.22
C VAL A 41 -12.53 -22.18 8.75
N HIS A 42 -12.81 -21.24 7.84
CA HIS A 42 -12.83 -21.51 6.40
C HIS A 42 -11.45 -21.91 5.85
N VAL A 43 -10.39 -21.31 6.39
CA VAL A 43 -9.01 -21.70 6.05
C VAL A 43 -8.74 -23.13 6.50
N ALA A 44 -9.11 -23.53 7.73
CA ALA A 44 -8.93 -24.90 8.19
C ALA A 44 -9.71 -25.89 7.33
N GLU A 45 -10.96 -25.59 6.96
CA GLU A 45 -11.75 -26.40 6.04
C GLU A 45 -11.09 -26.56 4.66
N PHE A 46 -10.58 -25.46 4.08
CA PHE A 46 -9.84 -25.52 2.81
C PHE A 46 -8.60 -26.40 2.93
N LEU A 47 -7.79 -26.21 3.97
CA LEU A 47 -6.57 -26.99 4.19
C LEU A 47 -6.88 -28.48 4.37
N ASN A 48 -7.95 -28.82 5.07
CA ASN A 48 -8.39 -30.19 5.28
C ASN A 48 -8.89 -30.83 3.99
N ALA A 49 -9.71 -30.11 3.22
CA ALA A 49 -10.21 -30.57 1.93
C ALA A 49 -9.09 -30.77 0.89
N LYS A 50 -8.04 -29.93 0.96
CA LYS A 50 -6.93 -29.90 -0.01
C LYS A 50 -5.61 -30.51 0.51
N LYS A 51 -5.59 -31.16 1.68
CA LYS A 51 -4.35 -31.67 2.31
C LYS A 51 -3.52 -32.59 1.42
N ARG A 52 -4.14 -33.47 0.63
CA ARG A 52 -3.42 -34.35 -0.32
C ARG A 52 -2.84 -33.57 -1.50
N TYR A 53 -3.61 -32.61 -2.00
CA TYR A 53 -3.17 -31.71 -3.06
C TYR A 53 -1.99 -30.83 -2.57
N LEU A 54 -2.10 -30.23 -1.39
CA LEU A 54 -1.02 -29.45 -0.80
C LEU A 54 0.23 -30.31 -0.54
N ASN A 55 0.07 -31.56 -0.08
CA ASN A 55 1.18 -32.49 0.08
C ASN A 55 1.86 -32.84 -1.27
N SER A 56 1.10 -33.00 -2.36
CA SER A 56 1.69 -33.23 -3.69
C SER A 56 2.53 -32.04 -4.19
N LEU A 57 2.16 -30.81 -3.82
CA LEU A 57 2.92 -29.60 -4.13
C LEU A 57 4.12 -29.39 -3.19
N MET A 58 3.93 -29.73 -1.94
CA MET A 58 4.88 -29.53 -0.84
C MET A 58 4.96 -30.82 -0.01
N PRO A 59 5.91 -31.73 -0.27
CA PRO A 59 5.96 -33.04 0.39
C PRO A 59 6.07 -32.98 1.93
N SER A 60 6.54 -31.85 2.48
CA SER A 60 6.57 -31.59 3.93
C SER A 60 5.22 -31.16 4.52
N TYR A 61 4.19 -30.88 3.69
CA TYR A 61 2.85 -30.58 4.17
C TYR A 61 2.17 -31.86 4.69
N PRO A 62 1.65 -31.88 5.94
CA PRO A 62 1.11 -33.12 6.52
C PRO A 62 -0.27 -33.49 5.96
N VAL A 63 -0.49 -34.78 5.67
CA VAL A 63 -1.80 -35.30 5.22
C VAL A 63 -2.68 -35.66 6.44
N VAL A 64 -2.87 -34.69 7.33
CA VAL A 64 -3.72 -34.83 8.53
C VAL A 64 -4.58 -33.57 8.70
N ASP A 65 -5.68 -33.71 9.46
CA ASP A 65 -6.59 -32.57 9.67
C ASP A 65 -6.01 -31.54 10.63
N ILE A 66 -6.16 -30.27 10.26
CA ILE A 66 -5.79 -29.12 11.04
C ILE A 66 -7.03 -28.45 11.64
N SER A 67 -6.98 -28.03 12.89
CA SER A 67 -8.05 -27.25 13.52
C SER A 67 -7.87 -25.76 13.28
N ASN A 68 -8.97 -25.00 13.34
CA ASN A 68 -8.94 -23.53 13.29
C ASN A 68 -8.05 -22.93 14.40
N ASP A 69 -8.03 -23.52 15.59
CA ASP A 69 -7.16 -23.09 16.70
C ASP A 69 -5.66 -23.28 16.38
N THR A 70 -5.35 -24.32 15.60
CA THR A 70 -3.97 -24.52 15.15
C THR A 70 -3.58 -23.46 14.12
N VAL A 71 -4.47 -23.12 13.18
CA VAL A 71 -4.26 -22.00 12.23
C VAL A 71 -4.01 -20.70 12.99
N LEU A 72 -4.85 -20.38 13.97
CA LEU A 72 -4.69 -19.17 14.80
C LEU A 72 -3.37 -19.17 15.56
N ARG A 73 -2.96 -20.32 16.16
CA ARG A 73 -1.67 -20.44 16.88
C ARG A 73 -0.49 -20.27 15.94
N LEU A 74 -0.53 -20.87 14.76
CA LEU A 74 0.54 -20.72 13.77
C LEU A 74 0.73 -19.25 13.37
N LEU A 75 -0.34 -18.54 13.11
CA LEU A 75 -0.29 -17.11 12.75
C LEU A 75 0.21 -16.22 13.89
N LYS A 76 0.11 -16.65 15.16
CA LYS A 76 0.63 -15.90 16.32
C LYS A 76 2.13 -16.07 16.54
N ILE A 77 2.71 -17.23 16.17
CA ILE A 77 4.10 -17.55 16.49
C ILE A 77 5.12 -17.08 15.45
N ILE A 78 4.65 -16.57 14.31
CA ILE A 78 5.52 -16.02 13.27
C ILE A 78 6.17 -14.74 13.80
N LYS A 79 7.47 -14.62 13.69
CA LYS A 79 8.17 -13.36 13.92
C LYS A 79 7.91 -12.45 12.73
N PHE A 80 7.37 -11.27 13.00
CA PHE A 80 6.96 -10.31 11.97
C PHE A 80 8.14 -9.89 11.08
N GLU A 81 9.29 -9.68 11.67
CA GLU A 81 10.51 -9.24 10.99
C GLU A 81 10.89 -10.20 9.83
N ASN A 82 10.71 -11.51 10.03
CA ASN A 82 10.99 -12.50 8.98
C ASN A 82 10.03 -12.39 7.78
N LEU A 83 8.78 -11.95 8.02
CA LEU A 83 7.81 -11.72 6.95
C LEU A 83 8.08 -10.41 6.21
N GLU A 84 8.53 -9.40 6.92
CA GLU A 84 8.85 -8.08 6.38
C GLU A 84 10.05 -8.15 5.43
N GLU A 85 11.15 -8.77 5.84
CA GLU A 85 12.30 -9.03 4.97
C GLU A 85 11.89 -9.81 3.71
N PHE A 86 11.03 -10.82 3.89
CA PHE A 86 10.54 -11.61 2.76
C PHE A 86 9.71 -10.78 1.76
N LEU A 87 8.76 -9.97 2.22
CA LEU A 87 7.98 -9.10 1.34
C LEU A 87 8.90 -8.13 0.61
N PHE A 88 9.84 -7.54 1.32
CA PHE A 88 10.80 -6.59 0.78
C PHE A 88 11.63 -7.21 -0.36
N GLU A 89 12.25 -8.38 -0.13
CA GLU A 89 13.01 -9.10 -1.16
C GLU A 89 12.17 -9.44 -2.40
N LEU A 90 10.89 -9.79 -2.22
CA LEU A 90 9.98 -10.05 -3.33
C LEU A 90 9.71 -8.78 -4.13
N CYS A 91 9.49 -7.67 -3.45
CA CYS A 91 9.09 -6.40 -4.06
C CYS A 91 10.26 -5.68 -4.74
N GLU A 92 11.47 -5.75 -4.20
CA GLU A 92 12.66 -5.23 -4.89
C GLU A 92 12.85 -5.87 -6.26
N ARG A 93 12.53 -7.15 -6.37
CA ARG A 93 12.62 -7.88 -7.65
C ARG A 93 11.55 -7.46 -8.65
N LEU A 94 10.37 -7.06 -8.17
CA LEU A 94 9.30 -6.51 -9.00
C LEU A 94 9.61 -5.07 -9.44
N ALA A 95 10.43 -4.38 -8.67
CA ALA A 95 10.73 -2.97 -8.81
C ALA A 95 11.62 -2.59 -10.01
N CYS A 96 12.20 -3.55 -10.74
CA CYS A 96 13.25 -3.31 -11.74
C CYS A 96 12.72 -2.94 -13.14
N PHE A 97 11.42 -2.60 -13.33
CA PHE A 97 10.82 -2.65 -14.67
C PHE A 97 10.48 -1.32 -15.31
N GLU A 98 10.41 -0.21 -14.57
CA GLU A 98 10.03 1.08 -15.16
C GLU A 98 11.03 2.18 -14.84
N GLU A 99 11.21 3.12 -15.78
CA GLU A 99 12.13 4.24 -15.64
C GLU A 99 11.75 5.20 -14.50
N ARG A 100 10.46 5.32 -14.17
CA ARG A 100 9.97 6.14 -13.06
C ARG A 100 8.74 5.52 -12.40
N ARG A 101 8.89 5.09 -11.14
CA ARG A 101 7.81 4.50 -10.34
C ARG A 101 7.21 5.51 -9.36
N HIS A 102 5.92 5.39 -9.11
CA HIS A 102 5.20 6.21 -8.14
C HIS A 102 4.90 5.37 -6.90
N LEU A 103 5.49 5.76 -5.78
CA LEU A 103 5.32 5.10 -4.49
C LEU A 103 4.44 5.99 -3.59
N ALA A 104 3.33 5.44 -3.11
CA ALA A 104 2.47 6.11 -2.14
C ALA A 104 2.82 5.63 -0.72
N LEU A 105 3.14 6.57 0.16
CA LEU A 105 3.37 6.36 1.58
C LEU A 105 2.14 6.83 2.34
N ASP A 106 1.45 5.90 3.01
CA ASP A 106 0.21 6.23 3.73
C ASP A 106 0.04 5.40 4.99
N GLY A 107 -0.54 6.03 6.02
CA GLY A 107 -0.85 5.42 7.30
C GLY A 107 -2.27 4.89 7.34
N GLN A 108 -2.46 3.66 7.81
CA GLN A 108 -3.77 3.05 7.98
C GLN A 108 -3.96 2.50 9.38
N THR A 109 -5.12 2.80 9.96
CA THR A 109 -5.59 2.12 11.18
C THR A 109 -6.44 0.94 10.78
N ASP A 110 -6.05 -0.26 11.19
CA ASP A 110 -6.96 -1.41 11.08
C ASP A 110 -8.14 -1.23 12.02
N ARG A 111 -9.35 -1.20 11.47
CA ARG A 111 -10.59 -1.07 12.25
C ARG A 111 -11.00 -2.38 12.88
N ALA A 112 -10.38 -3.49 12.50
CA ALA A 112 -10.55 -4.77 13.17
C ALA A 112 -10.25 -4.63 14.66
N MET A 113 -11.21 -5.00 15.51
CA MET A 113 -11.05 -4.89 16.96
C MET A 113 -10.13 -5.99 17.47
N VAL A 114 -8.96 -5.61 17.95
CA VAL A 114 -8.08 -6.50 18.72
C VAL A 114 -8.62 -6.54 20.15
N TYR A 115 -9.20 -7.66 20.54
CA TYR A 115 -9.62 -7.93 21.93
C TYR A 115 -8.41 -8.47 22.71
N ASP A 116 -7.38 -7.66 22.93
CA ASP A 116 -6.40 -8.03 23.95
C ASP A 116 -6.89 -7.66 25.33
N THR A 117 -6.55 -8.48 26.30
CA THR A 117 -6.92 -8.27 27.71
C THR A 117 -6.40 -6.92 28.19
N VAL A 118 -7.25 -5.93 28.10
CA VAL A 118 -7.02 -4.64 28.75
C VAL A 118 -7.00 -4.91 30.25
N GLU A 119 -5.91 -4.57 30.93
CA GLU A 119 -5.85 -4.61 32.39
C GLU A 119 -7.10 -3.93 32.97
N GLU A 120 -7.69 -4.53 34.00
CA GLU A 120 -8.99 -4.12 34.57
C GLU A 120 -9.06 -2.63 34.96
N ASN A 121 -7.91 -1.99 35.19
CA ASN A 121 -7.77 -0.59 35.56
C ASN A 121 -8.11 0.44 34.45
N GLN A 122 -8.26 0.01 33.19
CA GLN A 122 -8.60 0.92 32.06
C GLN A 122 -10.06 0.80 31.61
N LYS A 123 -10.91 0.08 32.33
CA LYS A 123 -12.32 -0.17 31.96
C LYS A 123 -13.19 1.08 31.83
N ASN A 124 -12.75 2.24 32.31
CA ASN A 124 -13.56 3.47 32.40
C ASN A 124 -13.18 4.59 31.42
N SER A 125 -12.24 4.41 30.51
CA SER A 125 -11.87 5.48 29.56
C SER A 125 -12.71 5.42 28.28
N LYS A 126 -13.16 6.58 27.80
CA LYS A 126 -13.83 6.74 26.50
C LYS A 126 -12.93 6.36 25.32
N ASP A 127 -11.62 6.26 25.54
CA ASP A 127 -10.59 5.93 24.55
C ASP A 127 -10.37 4.43 24.33
N ARG A 128 -11.21 3.57 24.95
CA ARG A 128 -11.13 2.11 24.83
C ARG A 128 -10.98 1.58 23.39
N ARG A 129 -11.50 2.32 22.40
CA ARG A 129 -11.48 1.91 20.98
C ARG A 129 -10.15 2.17 20.29
N LEU A 130 -9.33 3.08 20.78
CA LEU A 130 -8.05 3.46 20.17
C LEU A 130 -6.89 2.52 20.57
N TYR A 131 -6.90 2.01 21.79
CA TYR A 131 -5.82 1.16 22.32
C TYR A 131 -5.77 -0.26 21.75
N ASN A 132 -6.81 -0.71 21.07
CA ASN A 132 -6.92 -2.07 20.55
C ASN A 132 -6.78 -2.15 19.01
N ARG A 133 -6.29 -1.11 18.36
CA ARG A 133 -6.10 -1.08 16.91
C ARG A 133 -4.64 -1.24 16.55
N VAL A 134 -4.38 -1.99 15.48
CA VAL A 134 -3.06 -2.00 14.86
C VAL A 134 -3.00 -0.83 13.89
N TYR A 135 -2.02 0.03 14.09
CA TYR A 135 -1.73 1.15 13.22
C TYR A 135 -0.44 0.87 12.46
N TYR A 136 -0.44 1.05 11.17
CA TYR A 136 0.73 0.80 10.33
C TYR A 136 0.84 1.80 9.18
N VAL A 137 2.07 1.97 8.71
CA VAL A 137 2.39 2.71 7.49
C VAL A 137 2.67 1.71 6.39
N THR A 138 2.17 1.98 5.20
CA THR A 138 2.38 1.17 4.01
C THR A 138 3.09 1.98 2.94
N LEU A 139 4.09 1.37 2.31
CA LEU A 139 4.68 1.86 1.07
C LEU A 139 4.12 1.03 -0.09
N PHE A 140 3.40 1.69 -0.98
CA PHE A 140 2.66 1.07 -2.06
C PHE A 140 3.16 1.55 -3.42
N ASP A 141 3.57 0.65 -4.28
CA ASP A 141 3.88 0.94 -5.68
C ASP A 141 2.57 1.11 -6.45
N SER A 142 2.16 2.35 -6.66
CA SER A 142 0.92 2.69 -7.36
C SER A 142 0.97 2.37 -8.85
N THR A 143 2.16 2.31 -9.43
CA THR A 143 2.39 1.94 -10.83
C THR A 143 2.04 0.47 -11.04
N ASN A 144 2.63 -0.41 -10.25
CA ASN A 144 2.45 -1.86 -10.36
C ASN A 144 1.27 -2.39 -9.52
N GLY A 145 0.74 -1.61 -8.60
CA GLY A 145 -0.38 -1.99 -7.74
C GLY A 145 0.00 -2.94 -6.61
N VAL A 146 1.25 -2.96 -6.15
CA VAL A 146 1.76 -3.89 -5.14
C VAL A 146 2.25 -3.19 -3.87
N THR A 147 2.06 -3.82 -2.73
CA THR A 147 2.64 -3.37 -1.46
C THR A 147 4.13 -3.70 -1.45
N MET A 148 4.96 -2.66 -1.28
CA MET A 148 6.42 -2.78 -1.22
C MET A 148 6.92 -3.07 0.21
N GLY A 149 6.28 -2.51 1.20
CA GLY A 149 6.62 -2.69 2.60
C GLY A 149 5.53 -2.17 3.51
N MET A 150 5.58 -2.58 4.77
CA MET A 150 4.64 -2.16 5.80
C MET A 150 5.34 -2.15 7.15
N GLU A 151 5.17 -1.09 7.91
CA GLU A 151 5.78 -0.90 9.22
C GLU A 151 4.72 -0.59 10.27
N GLU A 152 4.78 -1.27 11.41
CA GLU A 152 3.87 -0.98 12.52
C GLU A 152 4.27 0.32 13.21
N VAL A 153 3.27 1.15 13.52
CA VAL A 153 3.45 2.31 14.37
C VAL A 153 3.22 1.91 15.82
N ASN A 154 4.25 1.96 16.64
CA ASN A 154 4.15 1.63 18.07
C ASN A 154 3.34 2.70 18.82
N ASP A 155 2.61 2.31 19.87
CA ASP A 155 1.68 3.17 20.62
C ASP A 155 2.29 4.46 21.18
N LYS A 156 3.61 4.48 21.40
CA LYS A 156 4.35 5.65 21.92
C LYS A 156 5.13 6.40 20.84
N GLU A 157 5.01 5.98 19.60
CA GLU A 157 5.79 6.46 18.48
C GLU A 157 4.94 7.32 17.54
N ASN A 158 5.57 8.30 16.93
CA ASN A 158 4.96 9.06 15.85
C ASN A 158 5.06 8.26 14.54
N GLU A 159 4.01 8.25 13.76
CA GLU A 159 3.93 7.67 12.41
C GLU A 159 5.14 7.99 11.52
N ASN A 160 5.70 9.21 11.66
CA ASN A 160 6.87 9.63 10.88
C ASN A 160 8.10 8.74 11.09
N LYS A 161 8.32 8.19 12.29
CA LYS A 161 9.45 7.28 12.53
C LYS A 161 9.25 5.92 11.85
N ALA A 162 8.02 5.43 11.79
CA ALA A 162 7.71 4.24 11.02
C ALA A 162 7.91 4.50 9.51
N CYS A 163 7.53 5.69 9.02
CA CYS A 163 7.84 6.12 7.65
C CYS A 163 9.35 6.15 7.37
N GLU A 164 10.14 6.72 8.28
CA GLU A 164 11.60 6.78 8.13
C GLU A 164 12.22 5.37 8.08
N ARG A 165 11.83 4.46 8.98
CA ARG A 165 12.31 3.07 8.96
C ARG A 165 11.94 2.36 7.66
N LEU A 166 10.71 2.52 7.19
CA LEU A 166 10.24 1.90 5.98
C LEU A 166 11.01 2.39 4.74
N LEU A 167 11.32 3.70 4.68
CA LEU A 167 12.14 4.27 3.61
C LEU A 167 13.62 3.85 3.68
N ASP A 168 14.14 3.50 4.86
CA ASP A 168 15.51 2.99 5.02
C ASP A 168 15.72 1.59 4.42
N LEU A 169 14.66 0.82 4.25
CA LEU A 169 14.74 -0.55 3.78
C LEU A 169 15.05 -0.68 2.28
N MET A 170 14.94 0.41 1.49
CA MET A 170 15.03 0.30 0.04
C MET A 170 15.74 1.50 -0.61
N THR A 171 16.34 1.28 -1.78
CA THR A 171 16.76 2.38 -2.66
C THR A 171 15.54 2.96 -3.39
N LEU A 172 15.44 4.28 -3.41
CA LEU A 172 14.34 4.99 -4.05
C LEU A 172 14.73 5.56 -5.43
N ARG A 173 15.88 5.15 -5.95
CA ARG A 173 16.37 5.63 -7.26
C ARG A 173 15.31 5.42 -8.35
N GLY A 174 15.00 6.50 -9.08
CA GLY A 174 13.98 6.50 -10.12
C GLY A 174 12.54 6.43 -9.61
N CYS A 175 12.31 6.56 -8.29
CA CYS A 175 10.98 6.59 -7.71
C CYS A 175 10.56 8.02 -7.37
N VAL A 176 9.26 8.30 -7.48
CA VAL A 176 8.63 9.49 -6.91
C VAL A 176 7.77 9.06 -5.72
N VAL A 177 8.16 9.43 -4.52
CA VAL A 177 7.42 9.13 -3.30
C VAL A 177 6.41 10.23 -3.03
N THR A 178 5.16 9.83 -2.83
CA THR A 178 4.06 10.71 -2.45
C THR A 178 3.60 10.37 -1.05
N ALA A 179 3.21 11.37 -0.28
CA ALA A 179 2.64 11.19 1.04
C ALA A 179 1.53 12.21 1.30
N ASP A 180 0.63 11.86 2.23
CA ASP A 180 -0.38 12.76 2.71
C ASP A 180 0.24 13.91 3.52
N ALA A 181 -0.60 14.89 3.91
CA ALA A 181 -0.11 16.06 4.63
C ALA A 181 0.43 15.73 6.04
N LEU A 182 -0.07 14.69 6.71
CA LEU A 182 0.41 14.30 8.05
C LEU A 182 1.86 13.82 7.99
N ASN A 183 2.21 13.13 6.91
CA ASN A 183 3.53 12.60 6.63
C ASN A 183 4.45 13.60 5.89
N THR A 184 3.95 14.79 5.55
CA THR A 184 4.76 15.86 4.95
C THR A 184 5.65 16.51 6.02
N ARG A 185 6.84 15.95 6.18
CA ARG A 185 7.88 16.41 7.11
C ARG A 185 9.22 16.56 6.41
N ARG A 186 10.01 17.51 6.90
CA ARG A 186 11.35 17.75 6.36
C ARG A 186 12.26 16.51 6.45
N ALA A 187 12.14 15.74 7.54
CA ALA A 187 12.90 14.50 7.72
C ALA A 187 12.56 13.47 6.65
N ILE A 188 11.27 13.30 6.31
CA ILE A 188 10.82 12.38 5.25
C ILE A 188 11.34 12.83 3.88
N ALA A 189 11.21 14.12 3.54
CA ALA A 189 11.73 14.66 2.27
C ALA A 189 13.24 14.43 2.15
N LYS A 190 14.00 14.74 3.21
CA LYS A 190 15.44 14.53 3.27
C LYS A 190 15.83 13.06 3.08
N LYS A 191 15.12 12.15 3.77
CA LYS A 191 15.33 10.72 3.67
C LYS A 191 15.12 10.20 2.24
N ILE A 192 14.07 10.66 1.55
CA ILE A 192 13.80 10.29 0.17
C ILE A 192 14.95 10.71 -0.76
N ILE A 193 15.46 11.95 -0.59
CA ILE A 193 16.59 12.44 -1.38
C ILE A 193 17.88 11.68 -1.07
N GLU A 194 18.15 11.36 0.21
CA GLU A 194 19.31 10.56 0.62
C GLU A 194 19.29 9.14 0.01
N GLN A 195 18.10 8.61 -0.28
CA GLN A 195 17.88 7.32 -0.96
C GLN A 195 17.79 7.46 -2.50
N GLU A 196 18.23 8.60 -3.04
CA GLU A 196 18.25 8.90 -4.49
C GLU A 196 16.85 8.92 -5.16
N GLY A 197 15.79 9.17 -4.38
CA GLY A 197 14.40 9.30 -4.86
C GLY A 197 13.98 10.75 -5.00
N ASP A 198 12.86 10.93 -5.70
CA ASP A 198 12.11 12.18 -5.75
C ASP A 198 10.89 12.14 -4.83
N TYR A 199 10.39 13.30 -4.44
CA TYR A 199 9.16 13.40 -3.66
C TYR A 199 8.13 14.36 -4.27
N CYS A 200 6.83 14.11 -4.01
CA CYS A 200 5.74 15.04 -4.20
C CYS A 200 4.78 14.94 -3.00
N LEU A 201 4.92 15.85 -2.05
CA LEU A 201 4.29 15.78 -0.73
C LEU A 201 3.15 16.79 -0.63
N ALA A 202 1.99 16.35 -0.12
CA ALA A 202 0.83 17.19 0.08
C ALA A 202 1.06 18.19 1.24
N VAL A 203 0.67 19.45 1.04
CA VAL A 203 0.86 20.51 2.04
C VAL A 203 -0.49 21.04 2.51
N LYS A 204 -0.74 20.97 3.81
CA LYS A 204 -1.95 21.47 4.47
C LYS A 204 -1.58 22.33 5.72
N GLU A 205 -2.59 22.63 6.52
CA GLU A 205 -2.48 23.46 7.73
C GLU A 205 -1.53 22.91 8.82
N ASN A 206 -1.10 21.65 8.75
CA ASN A 206 -0.06 21.10 9.61
C ASN A 206 1.32 21.75 9.38
N ASN A 207 1.56 22.30 8.18
CA ASN A 207 2.70 23.12 7.79
C ASN A 207 2.24 24.54 7.43
N LYS A 208 1.65 25.26 8.40
CA LYS A 208 0.97 26.56 8.17
C LYS A 208 1.79 27.58 7.40
N ALA A 209 3.06 27.76 7.76
CA ALA A 209 3.93 28.73 7.09
C ALA A 209 4.15 28.34 5.61
N LEU A 210 4.47 27.09 5.35
CA LEU A 210 4.67 26.56 3.99
C LEU A 210 3.38 26.66 3.17
N ALA A 211 2.26 26.20 3.70
CA ALA A 211 0.96 26.25 3.05
C ALA A 211 0.54 27.68 2.69
N LYS A 212 0.73 28.62 3.63
CA LYS A 212 0.43 30.05 3.42
C LYS A 212 1.25 30.64 2.26
N HIS A 213 2.55 30.35 2.21
CA HIS A 213 3.43 30.91 1.18
C HIS A 213 3.17 30.27 -0.18
N ILE A 214 3.02 28.95 -0.27
CA ILE A 214 2.68 28.29 -1.53
C ILE A 214 1.35 28.85 -2.07
N ARG A 215 0.33 28.94 -1.22
CA ARG A 215 -0.96 29.52 -1.59
C ARG A 215 -0.82 30.96 -2.10
N ALA A 216 -0.05 31.79 -1.43
CA ALA A 216 0.15 33.19 -1.83
C ALA A 216 0.83 33.28 -3.20
N GLU A 217 1.84 32.44 -3.49
CA GLU A 217 2.52 32.44 -4.80
C GLU A 217 1.57 32.13 -5.95
N PHE A 218 0.61 31.23 -5.77
CA PHE A 218 -0.39 30.94 -6.81
C PHE A 218 -1.48 32.01 -6.91
N LEU A 219 -2.01 32.50 -5.77
CA LEU A 219 -3.13 33.47 -5.76
C LEU A 219 -2.77 34.88 -6.25
N GLN A 220 -1.50 35.28 -6.20
CA GLN A 220 -1.06 36.60 -6.68
C GLN A 220 -0.77 36.64 -8.19
N ARG A 221 -0.90 35.53 -8.90
CA ARG A 221 -0.55 35.37 -10.33
C ARG A 221 -1.77 35.14 -11.17
N ASP A 222 -1.69 35.58 -12.42
CA ASP A 222 -2.59 35.11 -13.44
C ASP A 222 -2.10 33.75 -13.98
N LEU A 223 -2.76 32.69 -13.58
CA LEU A 223 -2.36 31.31 -13.90
C LEU A 223 -2.49 30.97 -15.38
N THR A 224 -3.15 31.82 -16.18
CA THR A 224 -3.36 31.61 -17.61
C THR A 224 -2.34 32.33 -18.48
N SER A 225 -1.81 33.46 -18.01
CA SER A 225 -0.96 34.35 -18.82
C SER A 225 0.47 34.54 -18.26
N ASP A 226 0.73 34.21 -16.97
CA ASP A 226 2.07 34.36 -16.38
C ASP A 226 3.01 33.27 -16.96
N PRO A 227 4.08 33.68 -17.71
CA PRO A 227 4.97 32.74 -18.40
C PRO A 227 5.77 31.79 -17.48
N ILE A 228 5.84 32.10 -16.20
CA ILE A 228 6.48 31.22 -15.22
C ILE A 228 5.59 30.04 -14.78
N VAL A 229 4.27 30.14 -15.03
CA VAL A 229 3.30 29.11 -14.67
C VAL A 229 3.25 28.04 -15.75
N GLN A 230 3.49 26.80 -15.38
CA GLN A 230 3.17 25.67 -16.25
C GLN A 230 1.86 25.04 -15.80
N SER A 231 1.01 24.68 -16.74
CA SER A 231 -0.30 24.10 -16.44
C SER A 231 -0.54 22.84 -17.25
N PHE A 232 -1.24 21.91 -16.63
CA PHE A 232 -1.76 20.69 -17.28
C PHE A 232 -3.20 20.49 -16.87
N GLU A 233 -4.04 20.26 -17.85
CA GLU A 233 -5.49 20.07 -17.69
C GLU A 233 -5.88 18.71 -18.26
N THR A 234 -6.77 17.97 -17.59
CA THR A 234 -7.33 16.73 -18.09
C THR A 234 -8.57 16.98 -18.93
N ASP A 235 -8.87 16.03 -19.79
CA ASP A 235 -10.23 15.93 -20.35
C ASP A 235 -11.25 15.71 -19.23
N ILE A 236 -12.50 15.94 -19.54
CA ILE A 236 -13.60 15.70 -18.61
C ILE A 236 -13.81 14.21 -18.43
N GLU A 237 -13.65 13.74 -17.20
CA GLU A 237 -13.82 12.34 -16.81
C GLU A 237 -15.20 12.12 -16.18
N LEU A 238 -15.83 10.99 -16.53
CA LEU A 238 -17.04 10.50 -15.85
C LEU A 238 -16.63 9.40 -14.86
N ALA A 239 -16.62 9.73 -13.58
CA ALA A 239 -16.27 8.79 -12.52
C ALA A 239 -17.36 8.76 -11.43
N HIS A 240 -17.84 7.57 -11.08
CA HIS A 240 -18.81 7.36 -9.98
C HIS A 240 -20.05 8.26 -10.01
N GLY A 241 -20.55 8.60 -11.23
CA GLY A 241 -21.71 9.45 -11.41
C GLY A 241 -21.43 10.96 -11.26
N ARG A 242 -20.15 11.35 -11.15
CA ARG A 242 -19.67 12.73 -11.15
C ARG A 242 -18.94 13.04 -12.44
N ILE A 243 -19.05 14.27 -12.87
CA ILE A 243 -18.24 14.86 -13.94
C ILE A 243 -17.08 15.55 -13.24
N GLU A 244 -15.85 15.17 -13.55
CA GLU A 244 -14.65 15.73 -12.91
C GLU A 244 -13.68 16.26 -13.97
N LYS A 245 -13.13 17.45 -13.70
CA LYS A 245 -12.04 18.07 -14.44
C LYS A 245 -10.93 18.41 -13.47
N ARG A 246 -9.70 18.12 -13.83
CA ARG A 246 -8.55 18.37 -12.97
C ARG A 246 -7.54 19.23 -13.70
N THR A 247 -7.05 20.25 -12.99
CA THR A 247 -6.00 21.13 -13.48
C THR A 247 -4.87 21.16 -12.47
N VAL A 248 -3.63 21.03 -12.92
CA VAL A 248 -2.45 21.17 -12.09
C VAL A 248 -1.62 22.32 -12.63
N HIS A 249 -1.33 23.28 -11.76
CA HIS A 249 -0.42 24.38 -12.00
C HIS A 249 0.89 24.14 -11.26
N ALA A 250 2.01 24.47 -11.88
CA ALA A 250 3.36 24.31 -11.32
C ALA A 250 4.09 25.66 -11.34
N LEU A 251 4.84 25.91 -10.27
CA LEU A 251 5.75 27.05 -10.10
C LEU A 251 7.11 26.57 -9.57
N PRO A 252 8.21 27.27 -9.86
CA PRO A 252 9.52 26.94 -9.28
C PRO A 252 9.55 27.18 -7.77
N ALA A 253 10.03 26.20 -7.00
CA ALA A 253 10.16 26.29 -5.55
C ALA A 253 11.19 27.35 -5.08
N ALA A 254 12.04 27.85 -6.00
CA ALA A 254 12.93 28.98 -5.73
C ALA A 254 12.21 30.23 -5.19
N LEU A 255 10.91 30.37 -5.46
CA LEU A 255 10.05 31.43 -4.89
C LEU A 255 9.94 31.33 -3.37
N LEU A 256 10.00 30.13 -2.78
CA LEU A 256 9.95 29.91 -1.34
C LEU A 256 11.22 30.41 -0.64
N LYS A 257 12.39 30.43 -1.32
CA LYS A 257 13.65 30.98 -0.79
C LYS A 257 13.51 32.45 -0.47
N LYS A 258 12.80 33.20 -1.34
CA LYS A 258 12.51 34.63 -1.13
C LYS A 258 11.60 34.87 0.08
N ALA A 259 10.75 33.90 0.41
CA ALA A 259 9.86 33.96 1.56
C ALA A 259 10.51 33.57 2.90
N GLY A 260 11.82 33.25 2.91
CA GLY A 260 12.55 32.85 4.11
C GLY A 260 12.40 31.38 4.52
N LEU A 261 11.72 30.56 3.72
CA LEU A 261 11.51 29.12 3.94
C LEU A 261 12.72 28.29 3.43
N LYS A 262 13.93 28.66 3.87
CA LYS A 262 15.18 28.06 3.40
C LYS A 262 15.28 26.55 3.61
N GLU A 263 14.69 26.04 4.68
CA GLU A 263 14.75 24.62 5.04
C GLU A 263 14.05 23.73 4.00
N TRP A 264 12.88 24.16 3.51
CA TRP A 264 12.15 23.43 2.47
C TRP A 264 12.71 23.67 1.07
N ALA A 265 13.32 24.82 0.84
CA ALA A 265 13.84 25.20 -0.47
C ALA A 265 15.22 24.59 -0.78
N TYR A 266 15.79 23.78 0.12
CA TYR A 266 17.12 23.20 -0.10
C TYR A 266 17.13 22.17 -1.22
N ASP A 267 16.13 21.32 -1.29
CA ASP A 267 15.98 20.24 -2.27
C ASP A 267 14.63 20.28 -3.02
N ALA A 268 13.76 21.23 -2.69
CA ALA A 268 12.53 21.45 -3.43
C ALA A 268 12.81 22.24 -4.71
N GLU A 269 12.36 21.73 -5.85
CA GLU A 269 12.50 22.35 -7.16
C GLU A 269 11.15 22.88 -7.69
N THR A 270 10.03 22.27 -7.32
CA THR A 270 8.70 22.60 -7.81
C THR A 270 7.66 22.65 -6.69
N ILE A 271 6.73 23.59 -6.78
CA ILE A 271 5.50 23.62 -6.01
C ILE A 271 4.29 23.46 -6.95
N PHE A 272 3.28 22.72 -6.50
CA PHE A 272 2.07 22.49 -7.29
C PHE A 272 0.82 22.99 -6.59
N MET A 273 -0.14 23.44 -7.40
CA MET A 273 -1.53 23.64 -7.03
C MET A 273 -2.39 22.73 -7.91
N ALA A 274 -3.11 21.80 -7.30
CA ALA A 274 -4.06 20.93 -7.97
C ALA A 274 -5.49 21.44 -7.70
N VAL A 275 -6.26 21.67 -8.76
CA VAL A 275 -7.66 22.06 -8.72
C VAL A 275 -8.48 20.90 -9.27
N THR A 276 -9.46 20.43 -8.50
CA THR A 276 -10.45 19.45 -8.94
C THR A 276 -11.82 20.10 -8.94
N GLU A 277 -12.41 20.21 -10.11
CA GLU A 277 -13.77 20.66 -10.30
C GLU A 277 -14.67 19.45 -10.47
N SER A 278 -15.73 19.35 -9.65
CA SER A 278 -16.67 18.23 -9.72
C SER A 278 -18.12 18.74 -9.77
N SER A 279 -18.95 18.08 -10.59
CA SER A 279 -20.40 18.30 -10.63
C SER A 279 -21.13 16.97 -10.63
N GLN A 280 -22.27 16.90 -9.91
CA GLN A 280 -23.12 15.71 -9.88
C GLN A 280 -24.15 15.75 -11.00
N LYS A 281 -24.17 14.72 -11.85
CA LYS A 281 -25.08 14.63 -13.00
C LYS A 281 -26.56 14.54 -12.63
N LYS A 282 -26.89 14.16 -11.38
CA LYS A 282 -28.27 13.82 -10.95
C LYS A 282 -29.03 14.91 -10.21
N TYR A 283 -28.33 15.91 -9.72
CA TYR A 283 -28.92 17.05 -9.03
C TYR A 283 -28.28 18.30 -9.63
N ASN A 284 -29.06 19.36 -9.88
CA ASN A 284 -28.54 20.69 -10.23
C ASN A 284 -27.68 21.27 -9.08
N CYS A 285 -26.70 20.46 -8.59
CA CYS A 285 -25.80 20.83 -7.51
C CYS A 285 -24.69 21.70 -8.04
N GLU A 286 -24.36 22.72 -7.27
CA GLU A 286 -23.27 23.65 -7.48
C GLU A 286 -21.97 22.92 -7.81
N GLN A 287 -21.19 23.48 -8.71
CA GLN A 287 -19.86 23.01 -9.03
C GLN A 287 -18.98 23.14 -7.79
N GLU A 288 -18.55 22.03 -7.24
CA GLU A 288 -17.60 22.01 -6.12
C GLU A 288 -16.18 22.08 -6.68
N SER A 289 -15.37 23.00 -6.14
CA SER A 289 -13.96 23.12 -6.46
C SER A 289 -13.11 22.83 -5.24
N GLU A 290 -12.22 21.84 -5.35
CA GLU A 290 -11.24 21.51 -4.30
C GLU A 290 -9.84 21.91 -4.76
N ILE A 291 -9.11 22.65 -3.91
CA ILE A 291 -7.74 23.10 -4.16
C ILE A 291 -6.79 22.42 -3.16
N ARG A 292 -5.74 21.81 -3.68
CA ARG A 292 -4.68 21.17 -2.87
C ARG A 292 -3.31 21.67 -3.31
N PHE A 293 -2.38 21.79 -2.35
CA PHE A 293 -1.02 22.25 -2.59
C PHE A 293 -0.01 21.15 -2.31
N TYR A 294 1.11 21.17 -3.06
CA TYR A 294 2.18 20.19 -2.94
C TYR A 294 3.54 20.86 -3.05
N ILE A 295 4.54 20.25 -2.44
CA ILE A 295 5.95 20.58 -2.57
C ILE A 295 6.71 19.35 -3.12
N SER A 296 7.67 19.56 -4.02
CA SER A 296 8.31 18.48 -4.76
C SER A 296 9.78 18.77 -5.07
N SER A 297 10.59 17.71 -5.11
CA SER A 297 11.96 17.73 -5.62
C SER A 297 12.04 17.56 -7.13
N LEU A 298 10.95 17.26 -7.81
CA LEU A 298 10.91 17.15 -9.27
C LEU A 298 11.38 18.46 -9.91
N VAL A 299 12.35 18.35 -10.82
CA VAL A 299 12.97 19.50 -11.48
C VAL A 299 11.91 20.31 -12.25
N PHE A 300 11.97 21.64 -12.08
CA PHE A 300 11.06 22.55 -12.79
C PHE A 300 11.50 22.72 -14.24
N GLU A 301 10.94 21.92 -15.12
CA GLU A 301 11.23 21.87 -16.55
C GLU A 301 9.95 21.76 -17.38
N GLU A 302 10.01 21.82 -18.69
CA GLU A 302 8.86 21.66 -19.57
C GLU A 302 8.14 20.33 -19.33
N GLY A 303 6.82 20.39 -19.17
CA GLY A 303 5.98 19.20 -18.87
C GLY A 303 5.87 18.85 -17.39
N ILE A 304 6.48 19.60 -16.48
CA ILE A 304 6.45 19.33 -15.03
C ILE A 304 5.04 19.30 -14.46
N ALA A 305 4.12 20.13 -14.97
CA ALA A 305 2.73 20.13 -14.51
C ALA A 305 2.04 18.78 -14.78
N LYS A 306 2.33 18.14 -15.92
CA LYS A 306 1.82 16.79 -16.24
C LYS A 306 2.47 15.71 -15.37
N ALA A 307 3.76 15.82 -15.07
CA ALA A 307 4.46 14.92 -14.16
C ALA A 307 3.88 15.04 -12.72
N GLY A 308 3.64 16.28 -12.26
CA GLY A 308 2.97 16.56 -10.99
C GLY A 308 1.57 15.97 -10.93
N TYR A 309 0.77 16.14 -11.99
CA TYR A 309 -0.55 15.51 -12.08
C TYR A 309 -0.49 14.00 -11.89
N ARG A 310 0.44 13.30 -12.58
CA ARG A 310 0.64 11.86 -12.45
C ARG A 310 0.99 11.48 -11.00
N ALA A 311 1.97 12.13 -10.40
CA ALA A 311 2.39 11.86 -9.03
C ALA A 311 1.21 12.04 -8.04
N ILE A 312 0.47 13.15 -8.14
CA ILE A 312 -0.69 13.45 -7.30
C ILE A 312 -1.81 12.42 -7.52
N ARG A 313 -2.07 12.03 -8.76
CA ARG A 313 -3.13 11.07 -9.08
C ARG A 313 -2.78 9.65 -8.64
N ASP A 314 -1.54 9.25 -8.81
CA ASP A 314 -1.07 7.91 -8.45
C ASP A 314 -1.02 7.70 -6.93
N HIS A 315 -0.91 8.78 -6.12
CA HIS A 315 -1.07 8.68 -4.67
C HIS A 315 -2.41 8.04 -4.27
N TRP A 316 -3.50 8.39 -4.96
CA TRP A 316 -4.83 7.80 -4.73
C TRP A 316 -4.92 6.32 -5.11
N GLY A 317 -3.89 5.80 -5.78
CA GLY A 317 -3.77 4.39 -6.10
C GLY A 317 -3.79 3.51 -4.85
N ILE A 318 -3.17 3.96 -3.74
CA ILE A 318 -3.16 3.20 -2.48
C ILE A 318 -4.56 3.03 -1.90
N GLU A 319 -5.40 4.07 -1.93
CA GLU A 319 -6.78 4.01 -1.47
C GLU A 319 -7.64 3.03 -2.29
N ASN A 320 -7.58 3.17 -3.64
CA ASN A 320 -8.46 2.44 -4.53
C ASN A 320 -8.00 1.02 -4.83
N LYS A 321 -6.67 0.79 -4.94
CA LYS A 321 -6.10 -0.50 -5.36
C LYS A 321 -5.70 -1.35 -4.16
N LEU A 322 -5.50 -0.75 -2.97
CA LEU A 322 -5.09 -1.49 -1.77
C LEU A 322 -6.12 -1.39 -0.66
N HIS A 323 -6.37 -0.21 -0.06
CA HIS A 323 -7.21 -0.09 1.13
C HIS A 323 -8.62 -0.60 0.87
N TYR A 324 -9.27 -0.16 -0.20
CA TYR A 324 -10.58 -0.65 -0.60
C TYR A 324 -10.61 -2.18 -0.78
N VAL A 325 -9.61 -2.76 -1.44
CA VAL A 325 -9.53 -4.21 -1.67
C VAL A 325 -9.35 -4.97 -0.36
N MET A 326 -8.52 -4.44 0.56
CA MET A 326 -8.34 -5.05 1.87
C MET A 326 -9.64 -5.05 2.69
N ASP A 327 -10.37 -3.95 2.67
CA ASP A 327 -11.59 -3.79 3.45
C ASP A 327 -12.76 -4.61 2.86
N VAL A 328 -12.92 -4.59 1.54
CA VAL A 328 -14.05 -5.22 0.87
C VAL A 328 -13.77 -6.68 0.49
N ASP A 329 -12.69 -6.95 -0.27
CA ASP A 329 -12.44 -8.27 -0.82
C ASP A 329 -11.79 -9.21 0.21
N PHE A 330 -10.87 -8.70 1.06
CA PHE A 330 -10.28 -9.45 2.16
C PHE A 330 -11.08 -9.35 3.47
N GLY A 331 -12.09 -8.45 3.54
CA GLY A 331 -12.96 -8.26 4.69
C GLY A 331 -12.22 -7.83 5.97
N GLN A 332 -11.14 -7.05 5.82
CA GLN A 332 -10.23 -6.70 6.91
C GLN A 332 -10.93 -5.90 8.01
N ASP A 333 -11.79 -4.94 7.66
CA ASP A 333 -12.53 -4.08 8.59
C ASP A 333 -13.55 -4.83 9.49
N HIS A 334 -14.00 -6.00 9.06
CA HIS A 334 -15.01 -6.80 9.76
C HIS A 334 -14.42 -7.90 10.65
N MET A 335 -13.10 -8.00 10.73
CA MET A 335 -12.45 -9.06 11.48
C MET A 335 -12.36 -8.75 12.97
N GLN A 336 -12.71 -9.72 13.78
CA GLN A 336 -12.46 -9.71 15.22
C GLN A 336 -11.17 -10.49 15.50
N MET A 337 -10.16 -9.83 15.99
CA MET A 337 -8.87 -10.43 16.27
C MET A 337 -8.58 -10.39 17.77
N LYS A 338 -8.16 -11.55 18.33
CA LYS A 338 -7.97 -11.72 19.79
C LYS A 338 -6.52 -11.49 20.25
N SER A 339 -5.60 -11.19 19.33
CA SER A 339 -4.17 -10.99 19.65
C SER A 339 -3.55 -10.03 18.63
N ARG A 340 -2.70 -9.14 19.12
CA ARG A 340 -1.99 -8.16 18.29
C ARG A 340 -1.06 -8.84 17.29
N GLU A 341 -0.31 -9.87 17.71
CA GLU A 341 0.59 -10.62 16.85
C GLU A 341 -0.17 -11.33 15.72
N TYR A 342 -1.32 -11.93 16.04
CA TYR A 342 -2.18 -12.52 15.02
C TYR A 342 -2.66 -11.47 14.02
N ALA A 343 -3.10 -10.31 14.50
CA ALA A 343 -3.58 -9.22 13.66
C ALA A 343 -2.47 -8.73 12.72
N LYS A 344 -1.29 -8.42 13.25
CA LYS A 344 -0.13 -7.98 12.48
C LYS A 344 0.24 -8.97 11.37
N ASN A 345 0.46 -10.22 11.74
CA ASN A 345 0.86 -11.25 10.79
C ASN A 345 -0.20 -11.49 9.72
N ARG A 346 -1.48 -11.44 10.09
CA ARG A 346 -2.57 -11.59 9.14
C ARG A 346 -2.65 -10.43 8.16
N ILE A 347 -2.61 -9.19 8.65
CA ILE A 347 -2.62 -7.98 7.82
C ILE A 347 -1.49 -8.06 6.80
N PHE A 348 -0.30 -8.44 7.26
CA PHE A 348 0.87 -8.57 6.42
C PHE A 348 0.73 -9.67 5.34
N LEU A 349 0.29 -10.85 5.74
CA LEU A 349 0.09 -11.97 4.82
C LEU A 349 -1.06 -11.70 3.81
N ASN A 350 -2.05 -10.89 4.17
CA ASN A 350 -3.05 -10.40 3.24
C ASN A 350 -2.41 -9.54 2.13
N ARG A 351 -1.36 -8.74 2.45
CA ARG A 351 -0.62 -7.98 1.43
C ARG A 351 0.14 -8.90 0.48
N ILE A 352 0.73 -9.98 0.99
CA ILE A 352 1.38 -11.01 0.15
C ILE A 352 0.35 -11.66 -0.78
N ALA A 353 -0.82 -12.04 -0.27
CA ALA A 353 -1.89 -12.61 -1.08
C ALA A 353 -2.40 -11.63 -2.15
N HIS A 354 -2.56 -10.35 -1.79
CA HIS A 354 -2.92 -9.29 -2.72
C HIS A 354 -1.88 -9.12 -3.83
N ASN A 355 -0.61 -9.02 -3.48
CA ASN A 355 0.46 -8.90 -4.47
C ASN A 355 0.46 -10.07 -5.46
N ALA A 356 0.24 -11.30 -4.98
CA ALA A 356 0.10 -12.48 -5.84
C ALA A 356 -1.09 -12.36 -6.81
N LEU A 357 -2.24 -11.88 -6.34
CA LEU A 357 -3.42 -11.64 -7.17
C LEU A 357 -3.17 -10.55 -8.23
N VAL A 358 -2.53 -9.45 -7.84
CA VAL A 358 -2.19 -8.36 -8.77
C VAL A 358 -1.28 -8.86 -9.88
N LEU A 359 -0.26 -9.66 -9.57
CA LEU A 359 0.64 -10.24 -10.56
C LEU A 359 -0.03 -11.27 -11.47
N ALA A 360 -1.01 -12.00 -10.97
CA ALA A 360 -1.76 -12.96 -11.77
C ALA A 360 -2.84 -12.30 -12.65
N ARG A 361 -3.26 -11.07 -12.30
CA ARG A 361 -4.37 -10.36 -12.93
C ARG A 361 -4.29 -10.25 -14.46
N PRO A 362 -3.14 -9.90 -15.09
CA PRO A 362 -3.01 -9.83 -16.54
C PRO A 362 -3.32 -11.16 -17.23
N TYR A 363 -2.90 -12.29 -16.66
CA TYR A 363 -3.10 -13.63 -17.22
C TYR A 363 -4.55 -14.10 -17.19
N HIS A 364 -5.39 -13.46 -16.38
CA HIS A 364 -6.81 -13.77 -16.21
C HIS A 364 -7.75 -12.71 -16.79
N SER A 365 -7.21 -11.61 -17.30
CA SER A 365 -7.97 -10.55 -17.96
C SER A 365 -8.27 -10.90 -19.41
N LYS A 366 -9.39 -10.39 -19.95
CA LYS A 366 -9.74 -10.54 -21.35
C LYS A 366 -9.83 -9.15 -22.00
N GLY A 367 -9.07 -8.94 -23.06
CA GLY A 367 -9.00 -7.65 -23.74
C GLY A 367 -8.32 -6.59 -22.87
N SER A 368 -8.63 -5.31 -23.11
CA SER A 368 -8.02 -4.16 -22.44
C SER A 368 -8.53 -3.89 -21.01
N GLN A 369 -9.61 -4.56 -20.58
CA GLN A 369 -10.19 -4.34 -19.26
C GLN A 369 -9.65 -5.37 -18.25
N PRO A 370 -8.96 -4.92 -17.19
CA PRO A 370 -8.46 -5.83 -16.18
C PRO A 370 -9.61 -6.39 -15.32
N ILE A 371 -9.56 -7.71 -15.06
CA ILE A 371 -10.52 -8.38 -14.17
C ILE A 371 -10.48 -7.75 -12.76
N SER A 372 -11.63 -7.64 -12.06
CA SER A 372 -11.64 -7.21 -10.64
C SER A 372 -10.95 -8.24 -9.74
N ILE A 373 -10.37 -7.80 -8.63
CA ILE A 373 -9.73 -8.70 -7.65
C ILE A 373 -10.77 -9.69 -7.09
N SER A 374 -11.97 -9.24 -6.76
CA SER A 374 -13.07 -10.09 -6.29
C SER A 374 -13.40 -11.23 -7.24
N LEU A 375 -13.55 -10.93 -8.55
CA LEU A 375 -13.83 -11.96 -9.56
C LEU A 375 -12.62 -12.89 -9.78
N LEU A 376 -11.40 -12.34 -9.68
CA LEU A 376 -10.18 -13.14 -9.74
C LEU A 376 -10.11 -14.12 -8.57
N MET A 377 -10.36 -13.68 -7.33
CA MET A 377 -10.46 -14.55 -6.15
C MET A 377 -11.51 -15.65 -6.32
N THR A 378 -12.65 -15.33 -6.93
CA THR A 378 -13.69 -16.33 -7.27
C THR A 378 -13.15 -17.39 -8.23
N ARG A 379 -12.38 -17.01 -9.26
CA ARG A 379 -11.73 -17.97 -10.17
C ARG A 379 -10.70 -18.84 -9.46
N MET A 380 -9.87 -18.23 -8.58
CA MET A 380 -8.92 -18.97 -7.76
C MET A 380 -9.60 -19.98 -6.83
N LYS A 381 -10.77 -19.62 -6.29
CA LYS A 381 -11.58 -20.51 -5.45
C LYS A 381 -12.11 -21.71 -6.22
N LEU A 382 -12.54 -21.52 -7.46
CA LEU A 382 -13.03 -22.59 -8.34
C LEU A 382 -11.89 -23.49 -8.83
N THR A 383 -10.71 -22.92 -9.09
CA THR A 383 -9.52 -23.62 -9.59
C THR A 383 -8.31 -23.24 -8.76
N PRO A 384 -8.05 -23.92 -7.63
CA PRO A 384 -6.96 -23.58 -6.70
C PRO A 384 -5.56 -23.63 -7.33
N ASP A 385 -5.37 -24.35 -8.45
CA ASP A 385 -4.11 -24.32 -9.20
C ASP A 385 -3.73 -22.91 -9.64
N TYR A 386 -4.70 -22.07 -10.01
CA TYR A 386 -4.45 -20.66 -10.35
C TYR A 386 -3.92 -19.86 -9.15
N ALA A 387 -4.37 -20.17 -7.93
CA ALA A 387 -3.84 -19.53 -6.72
C ALA A 387 -2.38 -19.95 -6.43
N VAL A 388 -2.04 -21.20 -6.73
CA VAL A 388 -0.67 -21.72 -6.64
C VAL A 388 0.21 -21.05 -7.70
N GLU A 389 -0.29 -20.88 -8.93
CA GLU A 389 0.41 -20.15 -9.99
C GLU A 389 0.63 -18.69 -9.63
N ALA A 390 -0.40 -17.99 -9.09
CA ALA A 390 -0.31 -16.62 -8.63
C ALA A 390 0.78 -16.45 -7.56
N LEU A 391 0.79 -17.32 -6.55
CA LEU A 391 1.84 -17.32 -5.53
C LEU A 391 3.21 -17.66 -6.12
N SER A 392 3.26 -18.54 -7.11
CA SER A 392 4.50 -18.89 -7.82
C SER A 392 5.05 -17.72 -8.62
N LEU A 393 4.20 -16.88 -9.24
CA LEU A 393 4.63 -15.67 -9.95
C LEU A 393 5.34 -14.72 -8.99
N LEU A 394 4.78 -14.51 -7.81
CA LEU A 394 5.39 -13.69 -6.76
C LEU A 394 6.76 -14.24 -6.33
N LEU A 395 6.93 -15.57 -6.27
CA LEU A 395 8.15 -16.22 -5.80
C LEU A 395 9.20 -16.45 -6.90
N ARG A 396 8.86 -16.33 -8.18
CA ARG A 396 9.77 -16.56 -9.30
C ARG A 396 10.68 -15.36 -9.52
N ASN A 397 11.99 -15.63 -9.71
CA ASN A 397 13.02 -14.63 -10.05
C ASN A 397 12.99 -14.18 -11.53
N LYS A 398 11.92 -14.38 -12.26
CA LYS A 398 11.87 -13.99 -13.68
C LYS A 398 11.13 -12.67 -13.83
N ARG A 399 11.76 -11.74 -14.59
CA ARG A 399 11.09 -10.61 -15.23
C ARG A 399 9.78 -11.12 -15.83
N ILE A 400 8.68 -10.50 -15.44
CA ILE A 400 7.41 -10.71 -16.12
C ILE A 400 7.55 -9.97 -17.45
N ASP A 401 7.58 -10.71 -18.53
CA ASP A 401 7.60 -10.16 -19.88
C ASP A 401 6.16 -9.70 -20.16
N LEU A 402 5.88 -8.43 -19.83
CA LEU A 402 4.56 -7.81 -20.00
C LEU A 402 4.18 -7.68 -21.49
N ASP A 403 5.13 -7.83 -22.40
CA ASP A 403 4.89 -7.81 -23.85
C ASP A 403 4.25 -9.10 -24.37
N LYS A 404 4.05 -10.11 -23.52
CA LYS A 404 3.40 -11.39 -23.86
C LYS A 404 2.06 -11.64 -23.17
N ALA A 405 1.50 -10.64 -22.47
CA ALA A 405 0.21 -10.75 -21.79
C ALA A 405 -0.95 -10.15 -22.60
#